data_432c535698192451482410cb69beb477
#
_entry.id   432c535698192451482410cb69beb477
#
_cell.length_a   1.000
_cell.length_b   1.000
_cell.length_c   1.000
_cell.angle_alpha   90.00
_cell.angle_beta   90.00
_cell.angle_gamma   90.00
#
_symmetry.space_group_name_H-M   'P 1'
#
loop_
_entity.id
_entity.type
_entity.pdbx_description
1 polymer ?
#
loop_
_entity_poly.entity_id
_entity_poly.type
_entity_poly.pdbx_seq_one_letter_code
_entity_poly.pdbx_strand_id
1 'polypeptide(L)'
;LQQADIIYCPSTVREPDKILSRAATLLHKLDIKGDIHLFSLPMSKDRTKAIKVYRQLFEKMRLEQKAGKRLAVAVEGDAGIYASVHYVLDLLEENGIPVEQLPGIPSFIAAEAAAKLHLISQKERLVIIPGNITSDELDMYLSHHHVPVIMKLSQCADIVQDYMESHPQYSY
;
A
#
# COMPACT_ATOMS: atom_id res chain seq x y z
N LEU A 1 10.48 -14.18 3.07
CA LEU A 1 11.55 -13.38 2.42
C LEU A 1 12.93 -14.05 2.57
N GLN A 2 13.29 -14.61 3.73
CA GLN A 2 14.59 -15.28 3.96
C GLN A 2 14.84 -16.47 3.02
N GLN A 3 13.78 -17.08 2.48
CA GLN A 3 13.88 -18.21 1.56
C GLN A 3 13.80 -17.79 0.08
N ALA A 4 13.55 -16.53 -0.22
CA ALA A 4 13.49 -16.05 -1.58
C ALA A 4 14.90 -15.88 -2.17
N ASP A 5 15.07 -16.31 -3.41
CA ASP A 5 16.31 -16.10 -4.15
C ASP A 5 16.35 -14.67 -4.70
N ILE A 6 15.18 -14.14 -5.12
CA ILE A 6 15.03 -12.77 -5.64
C ILE A 6 13.84 -12.11 -4.95
N ILE A 7 14.02 -10.85 -4.54
CA ILE A 7 12.99 -10.03 -3.91
C ILE A 7 12.79 -8.76 -4.73
N TYR A 8 11.61 -8.60 -5.30
CA TYR A 8 11.23 -7.40 -6.02
C TYR A 8 10.66 -6.36 -5.07
N CYS A 9 11.22 -5.15 -5.11
CA CYS A 9 10.80 -4.02 -4.28
C CYS A 9 10.34 -2.85 -5.15
N PRO A 10 9.14 -2.29 -4.91
CA PRO A 10 8.72 -1.09 -5.59
C PRO A 10 9.60 0.09 -5.19
N SER A 11 9.88 0.94 -6.16
CA SER A 11 10.62 2.18 -5.95
C SER A 11 9.92 3.36 -6.60
N THR A 12 10.20 4.55 -6.11
CA THR A 12 9.74 5.81 -6.70
C THR A 12 10.92 6.70 -7.00
N VAL A 13 10.87 7.42 -8.11
CA VAL A 13 11.86 8.45 -8.46
C VAL A 13 11.30 9.78 -7.95
N ARG A 14 11.96 10.38 -6.94
CA ARG A 14 11.59 11.70 -6.40
C ARG A 14 12.42 12.84 -7.00
N GLU A 15 13.64 12.55 -7.37
CA GLU A 15 14.60 13.46 -8.00
C GLU A 15 15.33 12.71 -9.11
N PRO A 16 15.91 13.37 -10.13
CA PRO A 16 16.47 12.71 -11.31
C PRO A 16 17.44 11.55 -11.02
N ASP A 17 18.14 11.57 -9.87
CA ASP A 17 19.13 10.56 -9.50
C ASP A 17 18.84 9.82 -8.19
N LYS A 18 17.65 10.02 -7.58
CA LYS A 18 17.32 9.44 -6.28
C LYS A 18 16.15 8.46 -6.38
N ILE A 19 16.51 7.20 -6.57
CA ILE A 19 15.56 6.09 -6.50
C ILE A 19 15.38 5.71 -5.03
N LEU A 20 14.16 5.79 -4.52
CA LEU A 20 13.82 5.42 -3.16
C LEU A 20 12.91 4.21 -3.13
N SER A 21 13.31 3.21 -2.35
CA SER A 21 12.46 2.08 -1.98
C SER A 21 12.53 1.87 -0.47
N ARG A 22 11.41 2.14 0.21
CA ARG A 22 11.32 1.90 1.65
C ARG A 22 11.39 0.41 1.97
N ALA A 23 10.73 -0.42 1.15
CA ALA A 23 10.78 -1.87 1.29
C ALA A 23 12.23 -2.37 1.23
N ALA A 24 13.00 -1.98 0.20
CA ALA A 24 14.41 -2.37 0.09
C ALA A 24 15.26 -1.86 1.27
N THR A 25 15.03 -0.62 1.71
CA THR A 25 15.73 -0.04 2.87
C THR A 25 15.48 -0.86 4.15
N LEU A 26 14.25 -1.34 4.36
CA LEU A 26 13.91 -2.18 5.50
C LEU A 26 14.54 -3.57 5.37
N LEU A 27 14.51 -4.16 4.19
CA LEU A 27 15.13 -5.49 3.95
C LEU A 27 16.63 -5.48 4.18
N HIS A 28 17.34 -4.43 3.77
CA HIS A 28 18.77 -4.27 4.06
C HIS A 28 19.05 -4.16 5.57
N LYS A 29 18.16 -3.51 6.35
CA LYS A 29 18.31 -3.43 7.81
C LYS A 29 18.05 -4.78 8.50
N LEU A 30 17.29 -5.67 7.87
CA LEU A 30 16.93 -6.99 8.40
C LEU A 30 17.89 -8.10 7.96
N ASP A 31 19.02 -7.77 7.33
CA ASP A 31 20.02 -8.72 6.81
C ASP A 31 19.40 -9.85 5.96
N ILE A 32 18.48 -9.49 5.09
CA ILE A 32 17.85 -10.42 4.15
C ILE A 32 18.85 -10.75 3.03
N LYS A 33 19.09 -12.06 2.80
CA LYS A 33 20.11 -12.57 1.87
C LYS A 33 19.66 -12.65 0.42
N GLY A 34 18.37 -12.53 0.12
CA GLY A 34 17.84 -12.58 -1.23
C GLY A 34 18.33 -11.40 -2.08
N ASP A 35 18.49 -11.61 -3.38
CA ASP A 35 18.89 -10.57 -4.32
C ASP A 35 17.74 -9.55 -4.48
N ILE A 36 17.98 -8.30 -4.13
CA ILE A 36 16.95 -7.25 -4.11
C ILE A 36 16.94 -6.50 -5.45
N HIS A 37 15.85 -6.66 -6.19
CA HIS A 37 15.62 -6.01 -7.47
C HIS A 37 14.58 -4.89 -7.32
N LEU A 38 14.94 -3.67 -7.73
CA LEU A 38 14.01 -2.54 -7.73
C LEU A 38 13.22 -2.48 -9.05
N PHE A 39 11.95 -2.12 -8.95
CA PHE A 39 11.13 -1.73 -10.11
C PHE A 39 10.47 -0.39 -9.84
N SER A 40 10.64 0.55 -10.76
CA SER A 40 10.15 1.92 -10.60
C SER A 40 8.70 2.06 -10.99
N LEU A 41 7.89 2.56 -10.05
CA LEU A 41 6.49 2.91 -10.28
C LEU A 41 6.36 4.42 -10.52
N PRO A 42 5.72 4.83 -11.61
CA PRO A 42 5.45 6.23 -11.86
C PRO A 42 4.43 6.77 -10.85
N MET A 43 4.74 7.92 -10.25
CA MET A 43 3.83 8.67 -9.38
C MET A 43 2.84 9.45 -10.25
N SER A 44 1.88 8.75 -10.84
CA SER A 44 0.87 9.34 -11.75
C SER A 44 -0.52 8.85 -11.41
N LYS A 45 -1.53 9.70 -11.60
CA LYS A 45 -2.94 9.29 -11.56
C LYS A 45 -3.30 8.37 -12.74
N ASP A 46 -2.56 8.47 -13.85
CA ASP A 46 -2.68 7.55 -14.99
C ASP A 46 -2.11 6.17 -14.63
N ARG A 47 -3.00 5.22 -14.45
CA ARG A 47 -2.66 3.84 -14.08
C ARG A 47 -2.06 3.03 -15.23
N THR A 48 -2.24 3.45 -16.48
CA THR A 48 -1.73 2.76 -17.67
C THR A 48 -0.22 2.54 -17.60
N LYS A 49 0.51 3.54 -17.10
CA LYS A 49 1.97 3.46 -16.94
C LYS A 49 2.36 2.43 -15.87
N ALA A 50 1.65 2.40 -14.74
CA ALA A 50 1.91 1.44 -13.68
C ALA A 50 1.59 0.00 -14.14
N ILE A 51 0.49 -0.21 -14.84
CA ILE A 51 0.11 -1.51 -15.42
C ILE A 51 1.19 -2.02 -16.37
N LYS A 52 1.77 -1.15 -17.21
CA LYS A 52 2.87 -1.53 -18.09
C LYS A 52 4.10 -2.02 -17.31
N VAL A 53 4.46 -1.35 -16.22
CA VAL A 53 5.58 -1.77 -15.35
C VAL A 53 5.29 -3.13 -14.72
N TYR A 54 4.07 -3.37 -14.24
CA TYR A 54 3.70 -4.66 -13.65
C TYR A 54 3.67 -5.79 -14.68
N ARG A 55 3.28 -5.52 -15.92
CA ARG A 55 3.39 -6.52 -17.00
C ARG A 55 4.86 -6.88 -17.32
N GLN A 56 5.75 -5.90 -17.32
CA GLN A 56 7.18 -6.16 -17.49
C GLN A 56 7.76 -6.96 -16.32
N LEU A 57 7.34 -6.63 -15.10
CA LEU A 57 7.71 -7.37 -13.89
C LEU A 57 7.22 -8.81 -13.98
N PHE A 58 5.96 -9.04 -14.38
CA PHE A 58 5.40 -10.37 -14.57
C PHE A 58 6.23 -11.21 -15.54
N GLU A 59 6.57 -10.68 -16.72
CA GLU A 59 7.36 -11.43 -17.70
C GLU A 59 8.73 -11.83 -17.14
N LYS A 60 9.38 -10.92 -16.40
CA LYS A 60 10.65 -11.21 -15.74
C LYS A 60 10.49 -12.30 -14.68
N MET A 61 9.51 -12.17 -13.80
CA MET A 61 9.22 -13.16 -12.76
C MET A 61 8.92 -14.54 -13.35
N ARG A 62 8.15 -14.60 -14.43
CA ARG A 62 7.81 -15.84 -15.11
C ARG A 62 9.04 -16.57 -15.65
N LEU A 63 10.02 -15.84 -16.20
CA LEU A 63 11.27 -16.44 -16.69
C LEU A 63 12.14 -16.96 -15.55
N GLU A 64 12.26 -16.20 -14.47
CA GLU A 64 13.06 -16.58 -13.30
C GLU A 64 12.44 -17.76 -12.55
N GLN A 65 11.12 -17.79 -12.42
CA GLN A 65 10.40 -18.91 -11.83
C GLN A 65 10.60 -20.20 -12.65
N LYS A 66 10.56 -20.10 -13.98
CA LYS A 66 10.90 -21.25 -14.87
C LYS A 66 12.35 -21.73 -14.73
N ALA A 67 13.26 -20.84 -14.34
CA ALA A 67 14.64 -21.18 -14.01
C ALA A 67 14.80 -21.76 -12.58
N GLY A 68 13.69 -22.03 -11.88
CA GLY A 68 13.67 -22.66 -10.56
C GLY A 68 13.93 -21.68 -9.40
N LYS A 69 13.86 -20.37 -9.63
CA LYS A 69 14.04 -19.36 -8.58
C LYS A 69 12.79 -19.20 -7.74
N ARG A 70 12.97 -19.03 -6.43
CA ARG A 70 11.92 -18.63 -5.49
C ARG A 70 11.86 -17.11 -5.45
N LEU A 71 10.71 -16.55 -5.79
CA LEU A 71 10.53 -15.13 -5.96
C LEU A 71 9.63 -14.56 -4.85
N ALA A 72 9.88 -13.34 -4.46
CA ALA A 72 9.00 -12.57 -3.59
C ALA A 72 8.80 -11.15 -4.14
N VAL A 73 7.64 -10.57 -3.88
CA VAL A 73 7.39 -9.14 -4.08
C VAL A 73 7.12 -8.52 -2.72
N ALA A 74 7.96 -7.59 -2.30
CA ALA A 74 7.79 -6.88 -1.04
C ALA A 74 6.93 -5.63 -1.26
N VAL A 75 5.93 -5.43 -0.41
CA VAL A 75 5.09 -4.24 -0.38
C VAL A 75 5.10 -3.60 1.00
N GLU A 76 4.82 -2.31 1.08
CA GLU A 76 4.65 -1.62 2.36
C GLU A 76 3.20 -1.78 2.83
N GLY A 77 3.02 -2.14 4.11
CA GLY A 77 1.69 -2.38 4.66
C GLY A 77 1.13 -3.76 4.29
N ASP A 78 -0.12 -3.81 3.89
CA ASP A 78 -0.81 -5.03 3.46
C ASP A 78 -1.04 -5.03 1.95
N ALA A 79 -0.82 -6.17 1.30
CA ALA A 79 -0.95 -6.32 -0.15
C ALA A 79 -2.40 -6.20 -0.64
N GLY A 80 -3.39 -6.47 0.23
CA GLY A 80 -4.81 -6.36 -0.07
C GLY A 80 -5.42 -4.97 0.15
N ILE A 81 -4.68 -4.02 0.79
CA ILE A 81 -5.20 -2.70 1.15
C ILE A 81 -4.55 -1.61 0.29
N TYR A 82 -5.23 -1.19 -0.79
CA TYR A 82 -4.79 -0.13 -1.72
C TYR A 82 -3.37 -0.29 -2.27
N ALA A 83 -2.85 -1.51 -2.30
CA ALA A 83 -1.55 -1.82 -2.86
C ALA A 83 -1.66 -2.12 -4.36
N SER A 84 -0.85 -1.47 -5.19
CA SER A 84 -0.89 -1.69 -6.64
C SER A 84 -0.29 -3.03 -7.09
N VAL A 85 0.26 -3.82 -6.16
CA VAL A 85 0.80 -5.15 -6.45
C VAL A 85 -0.25 -6.12 -7.02
N HIS A 86 -1.55 -5.86 -6.81
CA HIS A 86 -2.63 -6.69 -7.38
C HIS A 86 -2.51 -6.83 -8.91
N TYR A 87 -1.99 -5.82 -9.64
CA TYR A 87 -1.79 -5.92 -11.09
C TYR A 87 -0.85 -7.07 -11.51
N VAL A 88 0.16 -7.40 -10.71
CA VAL A 88 1.01 -8.55 -11.02
C VAL A 88 0.44 -9.83 -10.43
N LEU A 89 -0.27 -9.77 -9.32
CA LEU A 89 -0.95 -10.94 -8.73
C LEU A 89 -2.01 -11.48 -9.70
N ASP A 90 -2.85 -10.61 -10.26
CA ASP A 90 -3.86 -10.98 -11.26
C ASP A 90 -3.22 -11.69 -12.48
N LEU A 91 -2.11 -11.15 -12.99
CA LEU A 91 -1.38 -11.77 -14.11
C LEU A 91 -0.78 -13.13 -13.76
N LEU A 92 -0.28 -13.31 -12.54
CA LEU A 92 0.25 -14.59 -12.07
C LEU A 92 -0.87 -15.63 -11.97
N GLU A 93 -2.00 -15.26 -11.39
CA GLU A 93 -3.18 -16.12 -11.23
C GLU A 93 -3.76 -16.51 -12.59
N GLU A 94 -3.98 -15.55 -13.51
CA GLU A 94 -4.45 -15.78 -14.88
C GLU A 94 -3.56 -16.77 -15.67
N ASN A 95 -2.29 -16.83 -15.34
CA ASN A 95 -1.32 -17.74 -15.97
C ASN A 95 -1.05 -19.02 -15.16
N GLY A 96 -1.84 -19.30 -14.14
CA GLY A 96 -1.75 -20.52 -13.33
C GLY A 96 -0.45 -20.63 -12.51
N ILE A 97 0.19 -19.49 -12.21
CA ILE A 97 1.38 -19.44 -11.36
C ILE A 97 0.93 -19.30 -9.91
N PRO A 98 1.22 -20.27 -9.03
CA PRO A 98 0.77 -20.22 -7.65
C PRO A 98 1.44 -19.08 -6.89
N VAL A 99 0.65 -18.35 -6.13
CA VAL A 99 1.10 -17.23 -5.30
C VAL A 99 0.63 -17.44 -3.87
N GLU A 100 1.51 -17.23 -2.92
CA GLU A 100 1.17 -17.12 -1.51
C GLU A 100 1.18 -15.65 -1.12
N GLN A 101 0.02 -15.10 -0.74
CA GLN A 101 -0.09 -13.76 -0.20
C GLN A 101 0.01 -13.83 1.33
N LEU A 102 1.05 -13.21 1.88
CA LEU A 102 1.22 -13.09 3.32
C LEU A 102 0.54 -11.80 3.81
N PRO A 103 -0.25 -11.85 4.90
CA PRO A 103 -0.88 -10.66 5.45
C PRO A 103 0.17 -9.71 6.01
N GLY A 104 -0.05 -8.42 5.82
CA GLY A 104 0.74 -7.35 6.38
C GLY A 104 -0.04 -6.50 7.38
N ILE A 105 0.61 -5.49 7.93
CA ILE A 105 -0.03 -4.54 8.84
C ILE A 105 -0.33 -3.26 8.04
N PRO A 106 -1.61 -2.93 7.80
CA PRO A 106 -1.98 -1.67 7.15
C PRO A 106 -1.46 -0.46 7.94
N SER A 107 -1.14 0.61 7.23
CA SER A 107 -0.52 1.80 7.85
C SER A 107 -1.39 2.43 8.94
N PHE A 108 -2.71 2.40 8.83
CA PHE A 108 -3.61 2.94 9.84
C PHE A 108 -3.62 2.10 11.13
N ILE A 109 -3.47 0.78 11.05
CA ILE A 109 -3.30 -0.09 12.22
C ILE A 109 -1.95 0.18 12.90
N ALA A 110 -0.88 0.35 12.12
CA ALA A 110 0.42 0.70 12.68
C ALA A 110 0.42 2.10 13.31
N ALA A 111 -0.30 3.05 12.73
CA ALA A 111 -0.42 4.41 13.24
C ALA A 111 -1.19 4.46 14.56
N GLU A 112 -2.34 3.76 14.65
CA GLU A 112 -3.13 3.73 15.88
C GLU A 112 -2.34 3.12 17.04
N ALA A 113 -1.64 2.00 16.78
CA ALA A 113 -0.79 1.36 17.77
C ALA A 113 0.35 2.28 18.24
N ALA A 114 1.00 3.01 17.32
CA ALA A 114 2.04 3.98 17.64
C ALA A 114 1.52 5.16 18.46
N ALA A 115 0.32 5.62 18.16
CA ALA A 115 -0.36 6.71 18.88
C ALA A 115 -1.00 6.25 20.19
N LYS A 116 -1.04 4.94 20.46
CA LYS A 116 -1.75 4.32 21.61
C LYS A 116 -3.22 4.72 21.67
N LEU A 117 -3.85 4.83 20.50
CA LEU A 117 -5.26 5.14 20.35
C LEU A 117 -6.07 3.85 20.26
N HIS A 118 -7.35 3.95 20.59
CA HIS A 118 -8.33 2.91 20.32
C HIS A 118 -9.15 3.32 19.10
N LEU A 119 -8.95 2.64 17.98
CA LEU A 119 -9.49 3.08 16.70
C LEU A 119 -11.01 2.98 16.63
N ILE A 120 -11.59 1.89 17.10
CA ILE A 120 -13.05 1.66 17.11
C ILE A 120 -13.50 0.92 18.36
N SER A 121 -14.71 1.23 18.83
CA SER A 121 -15.42 0.48 19.88
C SER A 121 -16.40 -0.54 19.29
N GLN A 122 -17.02 -1.37 20.15
CA GLN A 122 -17.91 -2.48 19.72
C GLN A 122 -19.12 -2.06 18.87
N LYS A 123 -19.58 -0.82 18.99
CA LYS A 123 -20.78 -0.31 18.31
C LYS A 123 -20.46 0.54 17.07
N GLU A 124 -19.22 0.89 16.89
CA GLU A 124 -18.75 1.73 15.78
C GLU A 124 -18.43 0.89 14.55
N ARG A 125 -18.41 1.53 13.41
CA ARG A 125 -18.06 0.92 12.14
C ARG A 125 -16.87 1.64 11.54
N LEU A 126 -15.85 0.89 11.12
CA LEU A 126 -14.69 1.42 10.42
C LEU A 126 -14.99 1.58 8.93
N VAL A 127 -14.72 2.77 8.40
CA VAL A 127 -14.78 3.04 6.96
C VAL A 127 -13.41 3.50 6.47
N ILE A 128 -12.84 2.76 5.52
CA ILE A 128 -11.51 3.08 4.97
C ILE A 128 -11.69 3.81 3.64
N ILE A 129 -11.16 5.04 3.55
CA ILE A 129 -11.36 5.96 2.44
C ILE A 129 -10.04 6.23 1.73
N PRO A 130 -9.97 6.16 0.39
CA PRO A 130 -8.72 6.25 -0.37
C PRO A 130 -8.20 7.68 -0.63
N GLY A 131 -8.57 8.67 0.18
CA GLY A 131 -8.02 10.04 0.10
C GLY A 131 -8.77 11.01 -0.81
N ASN A 132 -10.00 10.67 -1.18
CA ASN A 132 -10.94 11.56 -1.86
C ASN A 132 -12.25 11.58 -1.07
N ILE A 133 -12.45 12.58 -0.27
CA ILE A 133 -13.64 12.74 0.56
C ILE A 133 -14.13 14.18 0.49
N THR A 134 -15.44 14.38 0.59
CA THR A 134 -16.10 15.67 0.70
C THR A 134 -16.52 15.93 2.14
N SER A 135 -16.84 17.20 2.47
CA SER A 135 -17.38 17.56 3.79
C SER A 135 -18.71 16.86 4.05
N ASP A 136 -19.58 16.72 3.05
CA ASP A 136 -20.87 16.05 3.18
C ASP A 136 -20.71 14.55 3.48
N GLU A 137 -19.71 13.90 2.88
CA GLU A 137 -19.39 12.49 3.17
C GLU A 137 -18.82 12.32 4.59
N LEU A 138 -17.98 13.27 5.05
CA LEU A 138 -17.51 13.27 6.45
C LEU A 138 -18.66 13.39 7.41
N ASP A 139 -19.58 14.34 7.18
CA ASP A 139 -20.77 14.53 8.01
C ASP A 139 -21.66 13.27 8.02
N MET A 140 -21.88 12.67 6.86
CA MET A 140 -22.64 11.42 6.76
C MET A 140 -22.00 10.30 7.57
N TYR A 141 -20.70 10.09 7.51
CA TYR A 141 -20.04 9.02 8.27
C TYR A 141 -20.07 9.29 9.77
N LEU A 142 -19.70 10.49 10.20
CA LEU A 142 -19.61 10.83 11.62
C LEU A 142 -20.97 10.89 12.31
N SER A 143 -22.00 11.45 11.64
CA SER A 143 -23.37 11.48 12.17
C SER A 143 -23.99 10.09 12.36
N HIS A 144 -23.53 9.09 11.62
CA HIS A 144 -23.95 7.69 11.73
C HIS A 144 -23.00 6.84 12.59
N HIS A 145 -22.16 7.44 13.42
CA HIS A 145 -21.21 6.75 14.29
C HIS A 145 -20.23 5.83 13.53
N HIS A 146 -19.84 6.21 12.32
CA HIS A 146 -18.74 5.57 11.62
C HIS A 146 -17.43 6.28 11.96
N VAL A 147 -16.34 5.51 12.00
CA VAL A 147 -14.99 6.03 12.16
C VAL A 147 -14.29 6.01 10.80
N PRO A 148 -14.16 7.16 10.12
CA PRO A 148 -13.49 7.25 8.84
C PRO A 148 -11.97 7.22 9.00
N VAL A 149 -11.31 6.28 8.33
CA VAL A 149 -9.86 6.24 8.18
C VAL A 149 -9.50 6.72 6.80
N ILE A 150 -8.89 7.89 6.71
CA ILE A 150 -8.56 8.52 5.43
C ILE A 150 -7.12 8.19 5.05
N MET A 151 -6.98 7.33 4.05
CA MET A 151 -5.69 7.00 3.45
C MET A 151 -5.27 8.10 2.47
N LYS A 152 -3.95 8.36 2.35
CA LYS A 152 -3.42 9.39 1.43
C LYS A 152 -4.00 10.79 1.71
N LEU A 153 -4.07 11.17 2.97
CA LEU A 153 -4.64 12.44 3.47
C LEU A 153 -4.17 13.68 2.68
N SER A 154 -2.95 13.68 2.16
CA SER A 154 -2.42 14.81 1.36
C SER A 154 -3.25 15.18 0.12
N GLN A 155 -4.22 14.36 -0.29
CA GLN A 155 -5.11 14.64 -1.41
C GLN A 155 -6.37 15.42 -1.01
N CYS A 156 -6.71 15.45 0.28
CA CYS A 156 -7.91 16.09 0.84
C CYS A 156 -7.67 16.74 2.21
N ALA A 157 -6.41 17.07 2.51
CA ALA A 157 -6.03 17.59 3.83
C ALA A 157 -6.81 18.86 4.20
N ASP A 158 -6.96 19.79 3.26
CA ASP A 158 -7.66 21.07 3.47
C ASP A 158 -9.13 20.81 3.83
N ILE A 159 -9.81 19.91 3.09
CA ILE A 159 -11.21 19.55 3.34
C ILE A 159 -11.38 18.98 4.76
N VAL A 160 -10.47 18.08 5.15
CA VAL A 160 -10.52 17.44 6.47
C VAL A 160 -10.25 18.45 7.57
N GLN A 161 -9.26 19.33 7.39
CA GLN A 161 -8.94 20.38 8.36
C GLN A 161 -10.10 21.35 8.56
N ASP A 162 -10.65 21.87 7.47
CA ASP A 162 -11.80 22.80 7.51
C ASP A 162 -13.00 22.14 8.19
N TYR A 163 -13.23 20.84 7.93
CA TYR A 163 -14.31 20.10 8.57
C TYR A 163 -14.07 19.98 10.08
N MET A 164 -12.87 19.60 10.51
CA MET A 164 -12.52 19.47 11.94
C MET A 164 -12.69 20.80 12.69
N GLU A 165 -12.25 21.91 12.10
CA GLU A 165 -12.37 23.24 12.68
C GLU A 165 -13.83 23.70 12.83
N SER A 166 -14.69 23.33 11.87
CA SER A 166 -16.12 23.69 11.89
C SER A 166 -17.00 22.75 12.73
N HIS A 167 -16.50 21.56 13.11
CA HIS A 167 -17.24 20.54 13.84
C HIS A 167 -16.50 20.04 15.10
N PRO A 168 -16.21 20.92 16.07
CA PRO A 168 -15.43 20.59 17.27
C PRO A 168 -16.12 19.60 18.23
N GLN A 169 -17.38 19.26 17.97
CA GLN A 169 -18.15 18.28 18.75
C GLN A 169 -17.67 16.84 18.52
N TYR A 170 -16.98 16.55 17.43
CA TYR A 170 -16.39 15.23 17.18
C TYR A 170 -14.98 15.12 17.77
N SER A 171 -14.60 13.92 18.18
CA SER A 171 -13.24 13.58 18.58
C SER A 171 -12.49 13.01 17.36
N TYR A 172 -11.33 13.56 17.07
CA TYR A 172 -10.55 13.21 15.89
C TYR A 172 -9.22 12.58 16.26
#